data_6a13c952a9a61fefb31dc8bb441efc6d
#
_entry.id   6a13c952a9a61fefb31dc8bb441efc6d
#
_cell.length_a   1.000
_cell.length_b   1.000
_cell.length_c   1.000
_cell.angle_alpha   90.00
_cell.angle_beta   90.00
_cell.angle_gamma   90.00
#
_symmetry.space_group_name_H-M   'P 1'
#
loop_
_entity.id
_entity.type
_entity.pdbx_description
1 polymer ?
#
loop_
_entity_poly.entity_id
_entity_poly.type
_entity_poly.pdbx_seq_one_letter_code
_entity_poly.pdbx_strand_id
1 'polypeptide(L)'
;MRSCLCLGLLLALACAKDAGPGAPVTLGAGLRNPDGPGSAVILQDLDEGGPATRAGLRPGDRLLTLDGTAVDGSCTAERLLSAKRPGQNVALTVQRGSETLEISAKLAGALAFYEKSCTAGRAAGCFQLGLLYVRGNVQGRGVPADAQRANRLFDQACRAGSAAGCAELGGRYLNGYGGTVDDSRILELLRRACAGGNAAGCAHLGFLYATGRGVPKDDDRALRLYLDACDRGDGAGCYNVGLHFEKARGTAESSSLALIAYGRACDLGEAKGCTNLAFLHERGLGAPADSKSVAELYRRACDGSPCESGDPLGCFNLGVFYRDGQGVAADKARAAGLFAKSCDGNNAFGCANLADLLYAGDGVPRDEKRAAGLFRRACEGGHAVSCRNLLGLQGMAGEPEKAAAVEGLDRACQAGEAAACHQLGTIYDEGVGVAKDSARAAGPYRKACELGEPRACVNLGVMYANGTGVPPDDVRAIALYQQACDAGLPRGCYNVAVRYAKGLGITKDPIQATRLYQTACDGGDVLACASLADLYEKGDGVPPDPSRAHELRQRACKGGHEESCTRLR
;
A
#
# COMPACT_ATOMS: atom_id res chain seq x y z
N MET A 1 2.38 -12.94 -1.04
CA MET A 1 3.01 -11.86 -1.86
C MET A 1 2.45 -11.90 -3.28
N ARG A 2 1.27 -11.35 -3.47
CA ARG A 2 0.71 -11.02 -4.80
C ARG A 2 0.61 -9.50 -4.85
N SER A 3 1.76 -8.85 -5.00
CA SER A 3 1.83 -7.40 -5.18
C SER A 3 1.50 -7.07 -6.62
N CYS A 4 0.43 -6.33 -6.77
CA CYS A 4 -0.08 -5.78 -8.03
C CYS A 4 0.99 -4.99 -8.78
N LEU A 5 1.41 -5.52 -9.91
CA LEU A 5 2.00 -4.77 -10.99
C LEU A 5 0.86 -4.36 -11.95
N CYS A 6 0.09 -3.37 -11.53
CA CYS A 6 -0.91 -2.71 -12.39
C CYS A 6 -0.34 -1.35 -12.79
N LEU A 7 0.49 -1.29 -13.82
CA LEU A 7 1.13 -0.01 -14.17
C LEU A 7 1.06 0.42 -15.62
N GLY A 8 0.44 -0.32 -16.50
CA GLY A 8 0.12 0.17 -17.85
C GLY A 8 -1.38 0.23 -18.13
N LEU A 9 -2.18 -0.47 -17.32
CA LEU A 9 -3.62 -0.64 -17.59
C LEU A 9 -4.53 0.39 -16.90
N LEU A 10 -4.07 1.09 -15.88
CA LEU A 10 -4.87 2.04 -15.09
C LEU A 10 -4.94 3.44 -15.70
N LEU A 11 -3.98 3.83 -16.53
CA LEU A 11 -4.01 5.12 -17.24
C LEU A 11 -5.26 5.34 -18.10
N ALA A 12 -5.88 4.25 -18.57
CA ALA A 12 -7.05 4.31 -19.41
C ALA A 12 -8.40 4.22 -18.64
N LEU A 13 -8.39 3.77 -17.38
CA LEU A 13 -9.62 3.53 -16.62
C LEU A 13 -10.07 4.74 -15.78
N ALA A 14 -9.14 5.56 -15.30
CA ALA A 14 -9.47 6.70 -14.43
C ALA A 14 -10.14 7.86 -15.17
N CYS A 15 -9.80 8.12 -16.44
CA CYS A 15 -10.39 9.21 -17.23
C CYS A 15 -11.82 8.93 -17.73
N ALA A 16 -12.33 7.73 -17.57
CA ALA A 16 -13.62 7.34 -18.14
C ALA A 16 -14.82 7.54 -17.20
N LYS A 17 -14.61 7.88 -15.93
CA LYS A 17 -15.73 7.97 -14.95
C LYS A 17 -16.72 9.12 -15.18
N ASP A 18 -16.30 10.19 -15.86
CA ASP A 18 -17.13 11.40 -16.02
C ASP A 18 -17.64 11.68 -17.45
N ALA A 19 -17.50 10.74 -18.37
CA ALA A 19 -17.86 10.95 -19.76
C ALA A 19 -19.34 10.63 -20.03
N GLY A 20 -20.13 11.62 -20.49
CA GLY A 20 -21.56 11.51 -20.86
C GLY A 20 -21.88 10.57 -22.07
N PRO A 21 -23.13 10.37 -22.58
CA PRO A 21 -23.54 9.33 -23.54
C PRO A 21 -23.11 9.56 -25.02
N GLY A 22 -22.37 8.64 -25.64
CA GLY A 22 -21.97 8.64 -27.07
C GLY A 22 -20.94 7.55 -27.42
N ALA A 23 -20.78 7.21 -28.70
CA ALA A 23 -19.75 6.31 -29.18
C ALA A 23 -18.35 6.98 -29.03
N PRO A 24 -17.27 6.21 -28.74
CA PRO A 24 -15.93 6.76 -28.60
C PRO A 24 -15.46 7.44 -29.90
N VAL A 25 -14.79 8.57 -29.76
CA VAL A 25 -14.26 9.37 -30.88
C VAL A 25 -12.74 9.48 -30.82
N THR A 26 -12.11 9.83 -31.92
CA THR A 26 -10.67 10.00 -32.01
C THR A 26 -10.28 11.18 -32.90
N LEU A 27 -9.15 11.78 -32.57
CA LEU A 27 -8.39 12.66 -33.46
C LEU A 27 -7.50 11.87 -34.42
N GLY A 28 -7.25 10.57 -34.16
CA GLY A 28 -6.27 9.80 -34.91
C GLY A 28 -4.84 10.28 -34.66
N ALA A 29 -4.53 10.59 -33.41
CA ALA A 29 -3.21 11.02 -32.97
C ALA A 29 -2.87 10.40 -31.63
N GLY A 30 -1.64 9.98 -31.42
CA GLY A 30 -1.08 9.66 -30.12
C GLY A 30 -0.83 10.93 -29.31
N LEU A 31 -1.14 10.91 -28.01
CA LEU A 31 -0.93 12.01 -27.06
C LEU A 31 0.15 11.62 -26.06
N ARG A 32 1.15 12.46 -25.84
CA ARG A 32 2.23 12.22 -24.89
C ARG A 32 2.42 13.44 -23.97
N ASN A 33 2.67 13.14 -22.69
CA ASN A 33 3.15 14.10 -21.71
C ASN A 33 4.66 13.90 -21.51
N PRO A 34 5.55 14.69 -22.10
CA PRO A 34 6.99 14.45 -22.02
C PRO A 34 7.56 14.61 -20.61
N ASP A 35 6.98 15.49 -19.80
CA ASP A 35 7.51 15.91 -18.49
C ASP A 35 6.60 15.46 -17.32
N GLY A 36 5.73 14.50 -17.54
CA GLY A 36 4.81 13.97 -16.53
C GLY A 36 3.41 14.60 -16.51
N PRO A 37 2.55 14.20 -15.55
CA PRO A 37 1.19 14.72 -15.41
C PRO A 37 1.18 16.23 -15.18
N GLY A 38 0.26 16.95 -15.87
CA GLY A 38 0.19 18.41 -15.84
C GLY A 38 1.15 19.12 -16.81
N SER A 39 1.98 18.37 -17.54
CA SER A 39 2.81 18.91 -18.62
C SER A 39 2.04 19.03 -19.93
N ALA A 40 2.63 19.77 -20.86
CA ALA A 40 2.06 19.94 -22.19
C ALA A 40 1.84 18.62 -22.93
N VAL A 41 0.71 18.52 -23.61
CA VAL A 41 0.38 17.37 -24.47
C VAL A 41 1.00 17.57 -25.84
N ILE A 42 1.89 16.66 -26.24
CA ILE A 42 2.50 16.67 -27.56
C ILE A 42 1.80 15.62 -28.44
N LEU A 43 1.43 16.03 -29.65
CA LEU A 43 0.88 15.11 -30.66
C LEU A 43 2.00 14.27 -31.25
N GLN A 44 1.82 12.95 -31.22
CA GLN A 44 2.73 11.97 -31.84
C GLN A 44 1.92 11.01 -32.71
N ASP A 45 2.59 10.25 -33.56
CA ASP A 45 2.02 9.14 -34.33
C ASP A 45 0.68 9.48 -34.99
N LEU A 46 0.64 10.54 -35.80
CA LEU A 46 -0.56 10.92 -36.53
C LEU A 46 -0.93 9.87 -37.58
N ASP A 47 -2.14 9.37 -37.49
CA ASP A 47 -2.67 8.42 -38.49
C ASP A 47 -2.84 9.12 -39.85
N GLU A 48 -2.23 8.57 -40.91
CA GLU A 48 -2.42 9.07 -42.27
C GLU A 48 -3.89 9.06 -42.68
N GLY A 49 -4.38 10.20 -43.16
CA GLY A 49 -5.78 10.40 -43.51
C GLY A 49 -6.73 10.40 -42.30
N GLY A 50 -6.20 10.47 -41.07
CA GLY A 50 -6.95 10.65 -39.82
C GLY A 50 -7.49 12.07 -39.67
N PRO A 51 -8.39 12.29 -38.69
CA PRO A 51 -8.95 13.62 -38.39
C PRO A 51 -7.87 14.68 -38.16
N ALA A 52 -6.84 14.37 -37.38
CA ALA A 52 -5.73 15.28 -37.08
C ALA A 52 -4.93 15.65 -38.34
N THR A 53 -4.53 14.65 -39.13
CA THR A 53 -3.77 14.86 -40.38
C THR A 53 -4.56 15.68 -41.39
N ARG A 54 -5.86 15.38 -41.55
CA ARG A 54 -6.75 16.15 -42.46
C ARG A 54 -6.95 17.59 -42.00
N ALA A 55 -6.88 17.83 -40.71
CA ALA A 55 -6.97 19.17 -40.13
C ALA A 55 -5.63 19.95 -40.19
N GLY A 56 -4.55 19.33 -40.67
CA GLY A 56 -3.24 19.98 -40.80
C GLY A 56 -2.39 19.96 -39.52
N LEU A 57 -2.75 19.13 -38.52
CA LEU A 57 -1.91 18.87 -37.36
C LEU A 57 -0.66 18.10 -37.75
N ARG A 58 0.44 18.29 -37.02
CA ARG A 58 1.75 17.65 -37.27
C ARG A 58 2.28 16.99 -36.02
N PRO A 59 3.10 15.93 -36.15
CA PRO A 59 3.86 15.41 -35.02
C PRO A 59 4.71 16.52 -34.39
N GLY A 60 4.71 16.59 -33.06
CA GLY A 60 5.40 17.64 -32.31
C GLY A 60 4.55 18.87 -31.99
N ASP A 61 3.35 19.03 -32.55
CA ASP A 61 2.42 20.10 -32.15
C ASP A 61 2.04 19.91 -30.68
N ARG A 62 2.11 21.00 -29.90
CA ARG A 62 1.73 21.03 -28.50
C ARG A 62 0.27 21.48 -28.38
N LEU A 63 -0.60 20.60 -27.91
CA LEU A 63 -2.01 20.90 -27.68
C LEU A 63 -2.18 21.78 -26.44
N LEU A 64 -2.73 22.98 -26.60
CA LEU A 64 -2.95 23.95 -25.53
C LEU A 64 -4.40 23.94 -25.05
N THR A 65 -5.37 23.98 -25.98
CA THR A 65 -6.79 23.94 -25.65
C THR A 65 -7.58 23.03 -26.58
N LEU A 66 -8.72 22.55 -26.08
CA LEU A 66 -9.74 21.84 -26.84
C LEU A 66 -11.09 22.50 -26.56
N ASP A 67 -11.72 23.04 -27.59
CA ASP A 67 -12.93 23.88 -27.49
C ASP A 67 -12.83 24.97 -26.41
N GLY A 68 -11.69 25.65 -26.37
CA GLY A 68 -11.38 26.72 -25.41
C GLY A 68 -11.02 26.24 -23.99
N THR A 69 -11.14 24.94 -23.71
CA THR A 69 -10.75 24.38 -22.41
C THR A 69 -9.25 24.03 -22.43
N ALA A 70 -8.50 24.50 -21.43
CA ALA A 70 -7.09 24.20 -21.30
C ALA A 70 -6.83 22.69 -21.17
N VAL A 71 -5.78 22.23 -21.83
CA VAL A 71 -5.33 20.83 -21.81
C VAL A 71 -4.00 20.77 -21.06
N ASP A 72 -4.08 20.35 -19.81
CA ASP A 72 -2.97 20.23 -18.88
C ASP A 72 -2.38 18.81 -18.80
N GLY A 73 -2.80 17.92 -19.69
CA GLY A 73 -2.33 16.56 -19.77
C GLY A 73 -3.12 15.72 -20.77
N SER A 74 -2.55 14.56 -21.16
CA SER A 74 -3.20 13.64 -22.10
C SER A 74 -4.55 13.16 -21.60
N CYS A 75 -4.73 12.95 -20.29
CA CYS A 75 -5.99 12.55 -19.70
C CYS A 75 -7.07 13.64 -19.78
N THR A 76 -6.70 14.91 -19.60
CA THR A 76 -7.63 16.01 -19.80
C THR A 76 -8.07 16.06 -21.26
N ALA A 77 -7.15 15.88 -22.22
CA ALA A 77 -7.50 15.79 -23.64
C ALA A 77 -8.43 14.61 -23.93
N GLU A 78 -8.13 13.43 -23.43
CA GLU A 78 -8.96 12.22 -23.62
C GLU A 78 -10.35 12.39 -23.00
N ARG A 79 -10.44 12.95 -21.80
CA ARG A 79 -11.72 13.26 -21.14
C ARG A 79 -12.57 14.22 -21.97
N LEU A 80 -11.98 15.32 -22.45
CA LEU A 80 -12.66 16.31 -23.28
C LEU A 80 -13.13 15.69 -24.62
N LEU A 81 -12.29 14.85 -25.26
CA LEU A 81 -12.65 14.12 -26.48
C LEU A 81 -13.76 13.10 -26.21
N SER A 82 -13.72 12.41 -25.09
CA SER A 82 -14.74 11.40 -24.74
C SER A 82 -16.15 11.98 -24.57
N ALA A 83 -16.27 13.27 -24.28
CA ALA A 83 -17.54 13.98 -24.22
C ALA A 83 -18.15 14.32 -25.59
N LYS A 84 -17.41 14.14 -26.68
CA LYS A 84 -17.81 14.51 -28.04
C LYS A 84 -18.48 13.35 -28.81
N ARG A 85 -19.06 13.68 -29.96
CA ARG A 85 -19.73 12.70 -30.86
C ARG A 85 -18.94 12.51 -32.16
N PRO A 86 -19.06 11.33 -32.82
CA PRO A 86 -18.52 11.16 -34.16
C PRO A 86 -19.11 12.19 -35.13
N GLY A 87 -18.26 12.76 -35.97
CA GLY A 87 -18.64 13.80 -36.93
C GLY A 87 -18.69 15.23 -36.37
N GLN A 88 -18.53 15.42 -35.06
CA GLN A 88 -18.45 16.74 -34.44
C GLN A 88 -17.11 17.41 -34.78
N ASN A 89 -17.14 18.71 -35.08
CA ASN A 89 -15.94 19.53 -35.17
C ASN A 89 -15.52 19.95 -33.76
N VAL A 90 -14.21 19.96 -33.51
CA VAL A 90 -13.59 20.48 -32.30
C VAL A 90 -12.58 21.55 -32.68
N ALA A 91 -12.57 22.64 -31.92
CA ALA A 91 -11.57 23.69 -32.05
C ALA A 91 -10.34 23.34 -31.20
N LEU A 92 -9.17 23.33 -31.79
CA LEU A 92 -7.90 23.01 -31.15
C LEU A 92 -6.99 24.23 -31.24
N THR A 93 -6.44 24.67 -30.10
CA THR A 93 -5.34 25.61 -30.09
C THR A 93 -4.06 24.81 -29.88
N VAL A 94 -3.13 24.92 -30.81
CA VAL A 94 -1.85 24.20 -30.75
C VAL A 94 -0.70 25.17 -30.89
N GLN A 95 0.43 24.87 -30.26
CA GLN A 95 1.70 25.56 -30.44
C GLN A 95 2.60 24.71 -31.34
N ARG A 96 3.07 25.31 -32.41
CA ARG A 96 4.03 24.78 -33.39
C ARG A 96 5.26 25.66 -33.42
N GLY A 97 6.33 25.26 -32.77
CA GLY A 97 7.49 26.12 -32.53
C GLY A 97 7.10 27.37 -31.73
N SER A 98 7.28 28.55 -32.28
CA SER A 98 6.88 29.83 -31.68
C SER A 98 5.46 30.29 -32.05
N GLU A 99 4.80 29.61 -32.99
CA GLU A 99 3.48 30.02 -33.50
C GLU A 99 2.36 29.31 -32.76
N THR A 100 1.28 30.04 -32.45
CA THR A 100 0.02 29.49 -31.94
C THR A 100 -0.99 29.44 -33.08
N LEU A 101 -1.54 28.24 -33.32
CA LEU A 101 -2.46 27.98 -34.42
C LEU A 101 -3.82 27.52 -33.87
N GLU A 102 -4.89 28.05 -34.46
CA GLU A 102 -6.24 27.55 -34.25
C GLU A 102 -6.62 26.60 -35.39
N ILE A 103 -6.99 25.39 -35.05
CA ILE A 103 -7.25 24.31 -36.01
C ILE A 103 -8.60 23.68 -35.67
N SER A 104 -9.46 23.53 -36.69
CA SER A 104 -10.73 22.78 -36.53
C SER A 104 -10.57 21.36 -37.08
N ALA A 105 -10.82 20.37 -36.24
CA ALA A 105 -10.74 18.95 -36.62
C ALA A 105 -12.10 18.28 -36.48
N LYS A 106 -12.49 17.52 -37.52
CA LYS A 106 -13.73 16.71 -37.51
C LYS A 106 -13.43 15.32 -36.95
N LEU A 107 -14.02 14.98 -35.80
CA LEU A 107 -13.79 13.74 -35.10
C LEU A 107 -14.35 12.54 -35.87
N ALA A 108 -13.64 11.40 -35.85
CA ALA A 108 -14.11 10.12 -36.37
C ALA A 108 -14.62 9.21 -35.25
N GLY A 109 -15.49 8.24 -35.57
CA GLY A 109 -15.80 7.14 -34.67
C GLY A 109 -14.56 6.27 -34.47
N ALA A 110 -14.11 6.14 -33.21
CA ALA A 110 -12.84 5.49 -32.91
C ALA A 110 -12.79 4.04 -33.37
N LEU A 111 -13.87 3.28 -33.15
CA LEU A 111 -13.91 1.85 -33.53
C LEU A 111 -13.69 1.65 -35.03
N ALA A 112 -14.55 2.20 -35.89
CA ALA A 112 -14.46 2.04 -37.33
C ALA A 112 -13.17 2.62 -37.91
N PHE A 113 -12.69 3.72 -37.33
CA PHE A 113 -11.42 4.35 -37.74
C PHE A 113 -10.22 3.45 -37.44
N TYR A 114 -10.11 2.92 -36.21
CA TYR A 114 -9.00 2.07 -35.83
C TYR A 114 -9.09 0.65 -36.46
N GLU A 115 -10.30 0.12 -36.69
CA GLU A 115 -10.47 -1.13 -37.46
C GLU A 115 -9.92 -0.97 -38.87
N LYS A 116 -10.27 0.10 -39.58
CA LYS A 116 -9.72 0.39 -40.91
C LYS A 116 -8.21 0.59 -40.89
N SER A 117 -7.70 1.30 -39.88
CA SER A 117 -6.26 1.54 -39.73
C SER A 117 -5.49 0.24 -39.46
N CYS A 118 -6.02 -0.63 -38.58
CA CYS A 118 -5.41 -1.91 -38.25
C CYS A 118 -5.45 -2.90 -39.42
N THR A 119 -6.59 -2.99 -40.15
CA THR A 119 -6.68 -3.85 -41.36
C THR A 119 -5.75 -3.40 -42.48
N ALA A 120 -5.42 -2.11 -42.51
CA ALA A 120 -4.39 -1.58 -43.39
C ALA A 120 -2.93 -1.87 -42.94
N GLY A 121 -2.76 -2.68 -41.88
CA GLY A 121 -1.44 -3.07 -41.36
C GLY A 121 -0.74 -2.00 -40.51
N ARG A 122 -1.43 -0.92 -40.14
CA ARG A 122 -0.83 0.17 -39.33
C ARG A 122 -0.76 -0.20 -37.86
N ALA A 123 0.46 -0.27 -37.33
CA ALA A 123 0.73 -0.68 -35.96
C ALA A 123 -0.02 0.17 -34.91
N ALA A 124 -0.06 1.50 -35.10
CA ALA A 124 -0.77 2.42 -34.20
C ALA A 124 -2.28 2.14 -34.18
N GLY A 125 -2.88 1.87 -35.35
CA GLY A 125 -4.31 1.54 -35.43
C GLY A 125 -4.66 0.26 -34.68
N CYS A 126 -3.86 -0.80 -34.82
CA CYS A 126 -4.04 -2.04 -34.07
C CYS A 126 -3.86 -1.84 -32.57
N PHE A 127 -2.87 -1.04 -32.15
CA PHE A 127 -2.64 -0.72 -30.74
C PHE A 127 -3.85 0.01 -30.12
N GLN A 128 -4.32 1.08 -30.76
CA GLN A 128 -5.45 1.85 -30.28
C GLN A 128 -6.76 1.03 -30.27
N LEU A 129 -6.98 0.19 -31.28
CA LEU A 129 -8.11 -0.74 -31.31
C LEU A 129 -8.04 -1.74 -30.15
N GLY A 130 -6.85 -2.25 -29.84
CA GLY A 130 -6.61 -3.09 -28.67
C GLY A 130 -6.99 -2.42 -27.37
N LEU A 131 -6.61 -1.15 -27.18
CA LEU A 131 -6.98 -0.36 -26.01
C LEU A 131 -8.50 -0.16 -25.88
N LEU A 132 -9.23 0.00 -26.99
CA LEU A 132 -10.71 0.07 -26.95
C LEU A 132 -11.33 -1.22 -26.40
N TYR A 133 -10.82 -2.40 -26.78
CA TYR A 133 -11.27 -3.68 -26.24
C TYR A 133 -10.85 -3.95 -24.80
N VAL A 134 -9.76 -3.34 -24.34
CA VAL A 134 -9.38 -3.36 -22.91
C VAL A 134 -10.32 -2.50 -22.08
N ARG A 135 -10.60 -1.27 -22.55
CA ARG A 135 -11.49 -0.31 -21.85
C ARG A 135 -12.92 -0.83 -21.74
N GLY A 136 -13.37 -1.54 -22.78
CA GLY A 136 -14.73 -2.07 -22.84
C GLY A 136 -15.81 -1.01 -22.96
N ASN A 137 -17.03 -1.40 -22.62
CA ASN A 137 -18.21 -0.53 -22.68
C ASN A 137 -18.36 0.25 -21.36
N VAL A 138 -17.85 1.47 -21.31
CA VAL A 138 -17.98 2.34 -20.13
C VAL A 138 -19.23 3.19 -20.28
N GLN A 139 -20.19 3.06 -19.36
CA GLN A 139 -21.44 3.83 -19.33
C GLN A 139 -22.28 3.72 -20.63
N GLY A 140 -22.34 2.54 -21.24
CA GLY A 140 -23.08 2.35 -22.49
C GLY A 140 -22.35 2.80 -23.75
N ARG A 141 -21.05 3.13 -23.63
CA ARG A 141 -20.20 3.57 -24.74
C ARG A 141 -19.05 2.61 -24.97
N GLY A 142 -18.68 2.44 -26.20
CA GLY A 142 -17.56 1.59 -26.61
C GLY A 142 -18.01 0.22 -27.11
N VAL A 143 -17.08 -0.70 -27.13
CA VAL A 143 -17.30 -2.10 -27.47
C VAL A 143 -17.28 -2.94 -26.18
N PRO A 144 -17.94 -4.10 -26.15
CA PRO A 144 -17.79 -5.02 -25.03
C PRO A 144 -16.31 -5.32 -24.78
N ALA A 145 -15.89 -5.35 -23.51
CA ALA A 145 -14.52 -5.70 -23.15
C ALA A 145 -14.21 -7.12 -23.65
N ASP A 146 -13.11 -7.27 -24.35
CA ASP A 146 -12.62 -8.55 -24.87
C ASP A 146 -11.10 -8.63 -24.74
N ALA A 147 -10.66 -9.26 -23.65
CA ALA A 147 -9.26 -9.39 -23.33
C ALA A 147 -8.48 -10.20 -24.38
N GLN A 148 -9.10 -11.22 -24.97
CA GLN A 148 -8.45 -12.06 -25.99
C GLN A 148 -8.30 -11.29 -27.31
N ARG A 149 -9.34 -10.56 -27.71
CA ARG A 149 -9.28 -9.73 -28.92
C ARG A 149 -8.26 -8.59 -28.74
N ALA A 150 -8.22 -7.95 -27.56
CA ALA A 150 -7.21 -6.96 -27.24
C ALA A 150 -5.78 -7.54 -27.36
N ASN A 151 -5.54 -8.71 -26.79
CA ASN A 151 -4.21 -9.36 -26.87
C ASN A 151 -3.81 -9.68 -28.32
N ARG A 152 -4.75 -10.18 -29.16
CA ARG A 152 -4.47 -10.40 -30.59
C ARG A 152 -4.10 -9.11 -31.30
N LEU A 153 -4.78 -8.01 -31.02
CA LEU A 153 -4.53 -6.70 -31.60
C LEU A 153 -3.17 -6.13 -31.16
N PHE A 154 -2.81 -6.27 -29.90
CA PHE A 154 -1.49 -5.88 -29.41
C PHE A 154 -0.37 -6.75 -30.02
N ASP A 155 -0.61 -8.05 -30.26
CA ASP A 155 0.34 -8.90 -30.96
C ASP A 155 0.53 -8.44 -32.42
N GLN A 156 -0.57 -8.10 -33.11
CA GLN A 156 -0.49 -7.51 -34.45
C GLN A 156 0.26 -6.19 -34.46
N ALA A 157 -0.02 -5.30 -33.51
CA ALA A 157 0.70 -4.04 -33.35
C ALA A 157 2.20 -4.27 -33.10
N CYS A 158 2.53 -5.19 -32.20
CA CYS A 158 3.91 -5.55 -31.88
C CYS A 158 4.66 -6.13 -33.10
N ARG A 159 4.02 -7.04 -33.85
CA ARG A 159 4.60 -7.59 -35.10
C ARG A 159 4.82 -6.52 -36.15
N ALA A 160 3.93 -5.54 -36.23
CA ALA A 160 4.03 -4.38 -37.12
C ALA A 160 5.01 -3.30 -36.62
N GLY A 161 5.78 -3.57 -35.54
CA GLY A 161 6.85 -2.69 -35.05
C GLY A 161 6.45 -1.75 -33.92
N SER A 162 5.22 -1.83 -33.37
CA SER A 162 4.84 -1.00 -32.22
C SER A 162 5.51 -1.47 -30.93
N ALA A 163 6.46 -0.69 -30.42
CA ALA A 163 7.06 -0.92 -29.11
C ALA A 163 6.00 -0.86 -27.97
N ALA A 164 5.02 0.05 -28.09
CA ALA A 164 3.90 0.16 -27.16
C ALA A 164 3.00 -1.09 -27.20
N GLY A 165 2.72 -1.65 -28.40
CA GLY A 165 1.99 -2.91 -28.55
C GLY A 165 2.70 -4.09 -27.90
N CYS A 166 4.04 -4.16 -28.06
CA CYS A 166 4.86 -5.19 -27.40
C CYS A 166 4.84 -5.04 -25.86
N ALA A 167 4.96 -3.80 -25.34
CA ALA A 167 4.94 -3.51 -23.91
C ALA A 167 3.60 -3.88 -23.28
N GLU A 168 2.50 -3.45 -23.90
CA GLU A 168 1.15 -3.72 -23.41
C GLU A 168 0.85 -5.22 -23.39
N LEU A 169 1.17 -5.93 -24.47
CA LEU A 169 0.98 -7.38 -24.51
C LEU A 169 1.82 -8.11 -23.48
N GLY A 170 3.11 -7.74 -23.35
CA GLY A 170 4.02 -8.30 -22.35
C GLY A 170 3.56 -8.04 -20.92
N GLY A 171 3.14 -6.82 -20.61
CA GLY A 171 2.60 -6.42 -19.32
C GLY A 171 1.30 -7.17 -18.98
N ARG A 172 0.41 -7.34 -19.95
CA ARG A 172 -0.84 -8.09 -19.78
C ARG A 172 -0.58 -9.56 -19.45
N TYR A 173 0.33 -10.21 -20.18
CA TYR A 173 0.73 -11.60 -19.90
C TYR A 173 1.43 -11.72 -18.55
N LEU A 174 2.25 -10.75 -18.18
CA LEU A 174 2.90 -10.69 -16.87
C LEU A 174 1.89 -10.68 -15.72
N ASN A 175 0.75 -10.00 -15.92
CA ASN A 175 -0.35 -9.89 -14.97
C ASN A 175 -1.43 -10.99 -15.10
N GLY A 176 -1.23 -11.99 -15.98
CA GLY A 176 -2.14 -13.13 -16.15
C GLY A 176 -3.38 -12.83 -17.02
N TYR A 177 -3.43 -11.68 -17.69
CA TYR A 177 -4.53 -11.35 -18.62
C TYR A 177 -4.30 -12.03 -19.98
N GLY A 178 -4.85 -13.21 -20.17
CA GLY A 178 -4.76 -13.92 -21.45
C GLY A 178 -4.38 -15.39 -21.34
N GLY A 179 -4.47 -15.95 -20.14
CA GLY A 179 -4.18 -17.35 -19.83
C GLY A 179 -2.70 -17.59 -19.52
N THR A 180 -2.31 -18.86 -19.45
CA THR A 180 -0.91 -19.27 -19.23
C THR A 180 -0.09 -19.03 -20.48
N VAL A 181 0.85 -18.10 -20.39
CA VAL A 181 1.83 -17.82 -21.47
C VAL A 181 3.22 -18.12 -20.92
N ASP A 182 4.05 -18.74 -21.77
CA ASP A 182 5.43 -19.04 -21.43
C ASP A 182 6.21 -17.74 -21.14
N ASP A 183 6.97 -17.75 -20.06
CA ASP A 183 7.80 -16.61 -19.65
C ASP A 183 8.84 -16.22 -20.73
N SER A 184 9.27 -17.14 -21.60
CA SER A 184 10.14 -16.85 -22.75
C SER A 184 9.47 -15.88 -23.73
N ARG A 185 8.17 -16.03 -23.97
CA ARG A 185 7.39 -15.12 -24.83
C ARG A 185 7.23 -13.75 -24.22
N ILE A 186 6.96 -13.69 -22.90
CA ILE A 186 6.89 -12.42 -22.15
C ILE A 186 8.22 -11.68 -22.26
N LEU A 187 9.32 -12.39 -22.05
CA LEU A 187 10.68 -11.84 -22.15
C LEU A 187 10.98 -11.29 -23.54
N GLU A 188 10.64 -12.02 -24.61
CA GLU A 188 10.82 -11.57 -25.99
C GLU A 188 10.06 -10.26 -26.25
N LEU A 189 8.77 -10.20 -25.87
CA LEU A 189 7.93 -9.02 -26.06
C LEU A 189 8.50 -7.80 -25.34
N LEU A 190 8.91 -7.95 -24.08
CA LEU A 190 9.43 -6.85 -23.27
C LEU A 190 10.83 -6.40 -23.74
N ARG A 191 11.67 -7.32 -24.24
CA ARG A 191 12.94 -6.96 -24.89
C ARG A 191 12.70 -6.12 -26.15
N ARG A 192 11.75 -6.50 -26.99
CA ARG A 192 11.38 -5.73 -28.20
C ARG A 192 10.82 -4.36 -27.83
N ALA A 193 9.97 -4.30 -26.79
CA ALA A 193 9.40 -3.07 -26.28
C ALA A 193 10.49 -2.09 -25.79
N CYS A 194 11.40 -2.57 -24.93
CA CYS A 194 12.49 -1.77 -24.38
C CYS A 194 13.47 -1.32 -25.45
N ALA A 195 13.88 -2.22 -26.36
CA ALA A 195 14.74 -1.90 -27.51
C ALA A 195 14.10 -0.87 -28.46
N GLY A 196 12.76 -0.92 -28.60
CA GLY A 196 11.98 0.07 -29.35
C GLY A 196 11.75 1.38 -28.62
N GLY A 197 12.36 1.59 -27.46
CA GLY A 197 12.30 2.85 -26.71
C GLY A 197 11.09 3.02 -25.80
N ASN A 198 10.28 1.98 -25.59
CA ASN A 198 9.14 2.04 -24.67
C ASN A 198 9.63 1.91 -23.22
N ALA A 199 9.45 2.97 -22.44
CA ALA A 199 9.91 3.06 -21.04
C ALA A 199 9.25 2.00 -20.14
N ALA A 200 7.92 1.81 -20.22
CA ALA A 200 7.21 0.79 -19.45
C ALA A 200 7.68 -0.64 -19.81
N GLY A 201 8.02 -0.88 -21.10
CA GLY A 201 8.64 -2.13 -21.52
C GLY A 201 9.99 -2.39 -20.85
N CYS A 202 10.82 -1.35 -20.66
CA CYS A 202 12.07 -1.45 -19.92
C CYS A 202 11.83 -1.72 -18.43
N ALA A 203 10.86 -1.03 -17.81
CA ALA A 203 10.50 -1.28 -16.42
C ALA A 203 10.00 -2.71 -16.19
N HIS A 204 9.11 -3.23 -17.04
CA HIS A 204 8.65 -4.61 -16.96
C HIS A 204 9.78 -5.63 -17.21
N LEU A 205 10.69 -5.35 -18.15
CA LEU A 205 11.87 -6.20 -18.38
C LEU A 205 12.80 -6.21 -17.14
N GLY A 206 13.00 -5.06 -16.51
CA GLY A 206 13.72 -4.94 -15.24
C GLY A 206 13.10 -5.82 -14.15
N PHE A 207 11.76 -5.84 -14.06
CA PHE A 207 11.06 -6.71 -13.14
C PHE A 207 11.31 -8.20 -13.36
N LEU A 208 11.40 -8.65 -14.62
CA LEU A 208 11.74 -10.05 -14.90
C LEU A 208 13.14 -10.41 -14.37
N TYR A 209 14.13 -9.53 -14.56
CA TYR A 209 15.47 -9.75 -14.01
C TYR A 209 15.51 -9.66 -12.48
N ALA A 210 14.77 -8.73 -11.87
CA ALA A 210 14.71 -8.60 -10.40
C ALA A 210 14.07 -9.81 -9.72
N THR A 211 13.12 -10.48 -10.39
CA THR A 211 12.39 -11.63 -9.84
C THR A 211 12.96 -12.98 -10.28
N GLY A 212 13.80 -13.02 -11.32
CA GLY A 212 14.29 -14.26 -11.92
C GLY A 212 13.24 -15.01 -12.74
N ARG A 213 12.18 -14.29 -13.21
CA ARG A 213 11.09 -14.91 -13.97
C ARG A 213 11.47 -15.04 -15.45
N GLY A 214 11.60 -16.27 -15.94
CA GLY A 214 12.00 -16.57 -17.32
C GLY A 214 13.46 -16.25 -17.67
N VAL A 215 14.22 -15.72 -16.72
CA VAL A 215 15.65 -15.39 -16.81
C VAL A 215 16.33 -15.61 -15.45
N PRO A 216 17.64 -15.89 -15.40
CA PRO A 216 18.35 -15.84 -14.12
C PRO A 216 18.18 -14.47 -13.45
N LYS A 217 18.01 -14.48 -12.13
CA LYS A 217 17.90 -13.25 -11.35
C LYS A 217 19.19 -12.42 -11.48
N ASP A 218 19.02 -11.13 -11.79
CA ASP A 218 20.13 -10.19 -11.98
C ASP A 218 19.68 -8.80 -11.52
N ASP A 219 19.97 -8.47 -10.26
CA ASP A 219 19.54 -7.21 -9.64
C ASP A 219 20.25 -5.99 -10.27
N ASP A 220 21.50 -6.15 -10.76
CA ASP A 220 22.25 -5.06 -11.42
C ASP A 220 21.66 -4.74 -12.81
N ARG A 221 21.28 -5.76 -13.53
CA ARG A 221 20.63 -5.59 -14.83
C ARG A 221 19.22 -5.01 -14.66
N ALA A 222 18.50 -5.43 -13.63
CA ALA A 222 17.21 -4.85 -13.27
C ALA A 222 17.33 -3.36 -12.97
N LEU A 223 18.32 -2.96 -12.15
CA LEU A 223 18.56 -1.55 -11.83
C LEU A 223 18.85 -0.71 -13.07
N ARG A 224 19.74 -1.18 -13.97
CA ARG A 224 20.02 -0.45 -15.23
C ARG A 224 18.77 -0.24 -16.07
N LEU A 225 17.90 -1.25 -16.17
CA LEU A 225 16.65 -1.17 -16.91
C LEU A 225 15.63 -0.23 -16.24
N TYR A 226 15.57 -0.21 -14.93
CA TYR A 226 14.74 0.73 -14.18
C TYR A 226 15.23 2.17 -14.32
N LEU A 227 16.56 2.39 -14.31
CA LEU A 227 17.16 3.71 -14.56
C LEU A 227 16.84 4.19 -15.99
N ASP A 228 16.99 3.33 -17.00
CA ASP A 228 16.63 3.67 -18.39
C ASP A 228 15.14 4.01 -18.53
N ALA A 229 14.26 3.26 -17.86
CA ALA A 229 12.82 3.56 -17.82
C ALA A 229 12.53 4.90 -17.12
N CYS A 230 13.15 5.15 -15.98
CA CYS A 230 13.02 6.39 -15.22
C CYS A 230 13.51 7.61 -16.03
N ASP A 231 14.63 7.50 -16.71
CA ASP A 231 15.18 8.58 -17.54
C ASP A 231 14.30 8.89 -18.76
N ARG A 232 13.56 7.91 -19.23
CA ARG A 232 12.54 8.07 -20.28
C ARG A 232 11.18 8.54 -19.76
N GLY A 233 11.07 8.87 -18.46
CA GLY A 233 9.86 9.43 -17.83
C GLY A 233 8.85 8.38 -17.37
N ASP A 234 9.25 7.14 -17.12
CA ASP A 234 8.39 6.12 -16.51
C ASP A 234 8.45 6.23 -14.99
N GLY A 235 7.35 6.66 -14.36
CA GLY A 235 7.26 6.82 -12.91
C GLY A 235 7.47 5.52 -12.15
N ALA A 236 7.00 4.39 -12.69
CA ALA A 236 7.20 3.07 -12.11
C ALA A 236 8.67 2.62 -12.18
N GLY A 237 9.38 2.97 -13.25
CA GLY A 237 10.83 2.79 -13.33
C GLY A 237 11.54 3.52 -12.21
N CYS A 238 11.22 4.81 -11.99
CA CYS A 238 11.79 5.60 -10.90
C CYS A 238 11.44 5.01 -9.52
N TYR A 239 10.20 4.58 -9.32
CA TYR A 239 9.77 3.92 -8.09
C TYR A 239 10.58 2.64 -7.81
N ASN A 240 10.80 1.80 -8.83
CA ASN A 240 11.59 0.58 -8.68
C ASN A 240 13.07 0.87 -8.42
N VAL A 241 13.64 1.95 -8.96
CA VAL A 241 14.97 2.45 -8.58
C VAL A 241 15.00 2.77 -7.08
N GLY A 242 14.01 3.49 -6.58
CA GLY A 242 13.89 3.79 -5.15
C GLY A 242 13.82 2.55 -4.28
N LEU A 243 13.00 1.55 -4.66
CA LEU A 243 12.90 0.26 -3.98
C LEU A 243 14.24 -0.50 -3.96
N HIS A 244 15.00 -0.42 -5.05
CA HIS A 244 16.32 -1.07 -5.13
C HIS A 244 17.27 -0.50 -4.09
N PHE A 245 17.39 0.84 -4.02
CA PHE A 245 18.26 1.51 -3.04
C PHE A 245 17.75 1.35 -1.61
N GLU A 246 16.44 1.32 -1.38
CA GLU A 246 15.89 1.06 -0.06
C GLU A 246 16.20 -0.37 0.44
N LYS A 247 16.23 -1.37 -0.44
CA LYS A 247 16.61 -2.76 -0.09
C LYS A 247 18.10 -2.92 0.20
N ALA A 248 18.95 -2.16 -0.47
CA ALA A 248 20.40 -2.15 -0.26
C ALA A 248 20.83 -1.54 1.09
N ARG A 249 19.96 -1.53 2.07
CA ARG A 249 20.05 -0.86 3.39
C ARG A 249 21.41 -0.99 4.05
N GLY A 250 21.94 0.13 4.50
CA GLY A 250 23.10 0.20 5.40
C GLY A 250 23.87 1.50 5.34
N THR A 251 23.66 2.38 4.36
CA THR A 251 24.35 3.66 4.26
C THR A 251 23.38 4.84 4.10
N ALA A 252 23.74 6.01 4.59
CA ALA A 252 22.99 7.25 4.36
C ALA A 252 22.86 7.59 2.87
N GLU A 253 23.85 7.17 2.06
CA GLU A 253 23.86 7.34 0.61
C GLU A 253 22.73 6.58 -0.08
N SER A 254 22.46 5.33 0.33
CA SER A 254 21.35 4.53 -0.22
C SER A 254 19.99 5.18 0.05
N SER A 255 19.80 5.76 1.24
CA SER A 255 18.57 6.47 1.60
C SER A 255 18.40 7.75 0.79
N SER A 256 19.48 8.50 0.53
CA SER A 256 19.45 9.71 -0.29
C SER A 256 19.11 9.41 -1.75
N LEU A 257 19.66 8.32 -2.31
CA LEU A 257 19.33 7.89 -3.67
C LEU A 257 17.89 7.41 -3.78
N ALA A 258 17.38 6.70 -2.77
CA ALA A 258 15.97 6.30 -2.71
C ALA A 258 15.03 7.51 -2.68
N LEU A 259 15.35 8.55 -1.88
CA LEU A 259 14.59 9.81 -1.82
C LEU A 259 14.51 10.50 -3.18
N ILE A 260 15.66 10.63 -3.87
CA ILE A 260 15.70 11.25 -5.20
C ILE A 260 14.84 10.47 -6.19
N ALA A 261 14.96 9.14 -6.18
CA ALA A 261 14.20 8.27 -7.08
C ALA A 261 12.69 8.31 -6.81
N TYR A 262 12.29 8.25 -5.53
CA TYR A 262 10.87 8.38 -5.16
C TYR A 262 10.33 9.78 -5.41
N GLY A 263 11.15 10.82 -5.22
CA GLY A 263 10.79 12.20 -5.58
C GLY A 263 10.46 12.32 -7.05
N ARG A 264 11.34 11.82 -7.92
CA ARG A 264 11.10 11.80 -9.37
C ARG A 264 9.89 10.96 -9.76
N ALA A 265 9.69 9.80 -9.12
CA ALA A 265 8.50 8.97 -9.32
C ALA A 265 7.21 9.74 -8.96
N CYS A 266 7.21 10.43 -7.81
CA CYS A 266 6.10 11.27 -7.36
C CYS A 266 5.82 12.42 -8.34
N ASP A 267 6.85 13.08 -8.85
CA ASP A 267 6.70 14.19 -9.81
C ASP A 267 6.20 13.69 -11.18
N LEU A 268 6.53 12.46 -11.55
CA LEU A 268 5.99 11.79 -12.73
C LEU A 268 4.56 11.24 -12.51
N GLY A 269 3.97 11.42 -11.31
CA GLY A 269 2.61 11.02 -10.98
C GLY A 269 2.46 9.61 -10.43
N GLU A 270 3.55 8.88 -10.18
CA GLU A 270 3.49 7.57 -9.52
C GLU A 270 3.13 7.75 -8.03
N ALA A 271 1.89 7.45 -7.69
CA ALA A 271 1.33 7.68 -6.35
C ALA A 271 2.12 6.96 -5.24
N LYS A 272 2.60 5.74 -5.51
CA LYS A 272 3.43 4.97 -4.57
C LYS A 272 4.79 5.63 -4.32
N GLY A 273 5.33 6.34 -5.32
CA GLY A 273 6.54 7.15 -5.16
C GLY A 273 6.32 8.25 -4.13
N CYS A 274 5.18 8.95 -4.18
CA CYS A 274 4.82 9.96 -3.19
C CYS A 274 4.64 9.36 -1.78
N THR A 275 4.00 8.18 -1.67
CA THR A 275 3.83 7.48 -0.39
C THR A 275 5.17 7.12 0.24
N ASN A 276 6.08 6.52 -0.54
CA ASN A 276 7.38 6.09 -0.02
C ASN A 276 8.29 7.28 0.30
N LEU A 277 8.24 8.34 -0.51
CA LEU A 277 8.95 9.60 -0.21
C LEU A 277 8.49 10.18 1.13
N ALA A 278 7.16 10.28 1.33
CA ALA A 278 6.58 10.76 2.58
C ALA A 278 7.00 9.90 3.78
N PHE A 279 6.98 8.58 3.62
CA PHE A 279 7.39 7.63 4.67
C PHE A 279 8.88 7.75 5.05
N LEU A 280 9.78 7.95 4.08
CA LEU A 280 11.19 8.19 4.38
C LEU A 280 11.40 9.50 5.14
N HIS A 281 10.70 10.57 4.74
CA HIS A 281 10.73 11.86 5.44
C HIS A 281 10.18 11.76 6.87
N GLU A 282 9.09 11.05 7.08
CA GLU A 282 8.49 10.81 8.41
C GLU A 282 9.48 10.11 9.35
N ARG A 283 10.31 9.22 8.82
CA ARG A 283 11.36 8.53 9.59
C ARG A 283 12.66 9.32 9.76
N GLY A 284 12.71 10.54 9.26
CA GLY A 284 13.91 11.39 9.33
C GLY A 284 15.07 10.89 8.46
N LEU A 285 14.78 10.05 7.47
CA LEU A 285 15.78 9.57 6.50
C LEU A 285 15.86 10.59 5.35
N GLY A 286 17.02 11.23 5.19
CA GLY A 286 17.26 12.30 4.22
C GLY A 286 17.14 13.70 4.82
N ALA A 287 16.51 14.65 4.13
CA ALA A 287 16.30 15.99 4.68
C ALA A 287 15.20 15.97 5.75
N PRO A 288 15.34 16.73 6.86
CA PRO A 288 14.27 16.90 7.82
C PRO A 288 13.05 17.51 7.10
N ALA A 289 11.97 16.77 6.97
CA ALA A 289 10.71 17.31 6.49
C ALA A 289 9.82 17.66 7.66
N ASP A 290 9.16 18.82 7.59
CA ASP A 290 8.12 19.13 8.54
C ASP A 290 6.87 18.25 8.27
N SER A 291 6.08 18.00 9.30
CA SER A 291 4.88 17.16 9.18
C SER A 291 3.87 17.69 8.16
N LYS A 292 3.89 18.99 7.85
CA LYS A 292 3.02 19.61 6.83
C LYS A 292 3.44 19.18 5.42
N SER A 293 4.73 19.17 5.14
CA SER A 293 5.26 18.69 3.86
C SER A 293 5.00 17.19 3.66
N VAL A 294 5.13 16.40 4.73
CA VAL A 294 4.79 14.95 4.72
C VAL A 294 3.29 14.75 4.44
N ALA A 295 2.41 15.51 5.09
CA ALA A 295 0.97 15.47 4.84
C ALA A 295 0.62 15.81 3.38
N GLU A 296 1.31 16.78 2.79
CA GLU A 296 1.11 17.15 1.38
C GLU A 296 1.54 16.03 0.41
N LEU A 297 2.64 15.34 0.70
CA LEU A 297 3.07 14.18 -0.07
C LEU A 297 2.05 13.04 0.01
N TYR A 298 1.53 12.73 1.21
CA TYR A 298 0.45 11.76 1.36
C TYR A 298 -0.84 12.19 0.66
N ARG A 299 -1.13 13.51 0.61
CA ARG A 299 -2.26 14.04 -0.14
C ARG A 299 -2.07 13.81 -1.64
N ARG A 300 -0.91 14.14 -2.21
CA ARG A 300 -0.57 13.84 -3.61
C ARG A 300 -0.69 12.35 -3.91
N ALA A 301 -0.20 11.50 -3.01
CA ALA A 301 -0.32 10.05 -3.12
C ALA A 301 -1.78 9.59 -3.12
N CYS A 302 -2.60 10.10 -2.19
CA CYS A 302 -4.02 9.74 -2.07
C CYS A 302 -4.86 10.23 -3.24
N ASP A 303 -4.63 11.45 -3.70
CA ASP A 303 -5.39 12.02 -4.82
C ASP A 303 -5.01 11.36 -6.15
N GLY A 304 -3.76 10.90 -6.27
CA GLY A 304 -3.20 10.39 -7.51
C GLY A 304 -3.01 11.48 -8.56
N SER A 305 -2.79 11.05 -9.79
CA SER A 305 -2.79 11.93 -10.95
C SER A 305 -4.15 11.87 -11.67
N PRO A 306 -4.45 12.83 -12.57
CA PRO A 306 -5.68 12.76 -13.38
C PRO A 306 -5.85 11.44 -14.17
N CYS A 307 -4.75 10.72 -14.39
CA CYS A 307 -4.70 9.47 -15.16
C CYS A 307 -4.57 8.22 -14.31
N GLU A 308 -4.18 8.34 -13.05
CA GLU A 308 -3.94 7.22 -12.15
C GLU A 308 -4.76 7.37 -10.87
N SER A 309 -5.33 6.26 -10.42
CA SER A 309 -5.94 6.21 -9.09
C SER A 309 -4.86 6.44 -8.04
N GLY A 310 -5.21 7.21 -7.00
CA GLY A 310 -4.31 7.40 -5.86
C GLY A 310 -3.93 6.10 -5.18
N ASP A 311 -2.86 6.15 -4.41
CA ASP A 311 -2.40 5.02 -3.61
C ASP A 311 -3.28 4.88 -2.35
N PRO A 312 -3.94 3.72 -2.15
CA PRO A 312 -4.74 3.48 -0.95
C PRO A 312 -3.94 3.61 0.35
N LEU A 313 -2.64 3.30 0.34
CA LEU A 313 -1.76 3.47 1.49
C LEU A 313 -1.50 4.95 1.77
N GLY A 314 -1.32 5.78 0.74
CA GLY A 314 -1.22 7.23 0.87
C GLY A 314 -2.48 7.84 1.48
N CYS A 315 -3.67 7.37 1.06
CA CYS A 315 -4.94 7.78 1.67
C CYS A 315 -5.04 7.37 3.14
N PHE A 316 -4.61 6.16 3.48
CA PHE A 316 -4.58 5.69 4.86
C PHE A 316 -3.68 6.57 5.73
N ASN A 317 -2.43 6.80 5.31
CA ASN A 317 -1.47 7.61 6.07
C ASN A 317 -1.96 9.05 6.23
N LEU A 318 -2.51 9.67 5.18
CA LEU A 318 -3.13 10.99 5.29
C LEU A 318 -4.30 11.00 6.27
N GLY A 319 -5.11 9.94 6.28
CA GLY A 319 -6.20 9.75 7.25
C GLY A 319 -5.70 9.72 8.68
N VAL A 320 -4.57 9.04 8.96
CA VAL A 320 -3.90 9.04 10.26
C VAL A 320 -3.45 10.45 10.65
N PHE A 321 -2.85 11.20 9.71
CA PHE A 321 -2.41 12.58 9.95
C PHE A 321 -3.58 13.50 10.33
N TYR A 322 -4.74 13.39 9.67
CA TYR A 322 -5.94 14.13 10.05
C TYR A 322 -6.56 13.64 11.36
N ARG A 323 -6.53 12.34 11.66
CA ARG A 323 -7.03 11.82 12.93
C ARG A 323 -6.23 12.37 14.10
N ASP A 324 -4.91 12.40 13.99
CA ASP A 324 -3.96 12.70 15.06
C ASP A 324 -3.50 14.17 15.07
N GLY A 325 -3.85 14.96 14.04
CA GLY A 325 -3.45 16.38 13.94
C GLY A 325 -1.96 16.56 13.62
N GLN A 326 -1.36 15.68 12.85
CA GLN A 326 0.06 15.75 12.49
C GLN A 326 0.26 16.61 11.24
N GLY A 327 0.87 17.78 11.38
CA GLY A 327 1.12 18.71 10.25
C GLY A 327 -0.14 19.31 9.61
N VAL A 328 -1.31 18.87 10.02
CA VAL A 328 -2.63 19.36 9.64
C VAL A 328 -3.50 19.50 10.89
N ALA A 329 -4.53 20.35 10.86
CA ALA A 329 -5.49 20.40 11.96
C ALA A 329 -6.23 19.05 12.08
N ALA A 330 -6.40 18.57 13.32
CA ALA A 330 -7.13 17.33 13.56
C ALA A 330 -8.57 17.43 13.06
N ASP A 331 -8.97 16.48 12.23
CA ASP A 331 -10.32 16.39 11.65
C ASP A 331 -10.67 14.91 11.41
N LYS A 332 -11.38 14.34 12.39
CA LYS A 332 -11.78 12.93 12.35
C LYS A 332 -12.82 12.61 11.28
N ALA A 333 -13.67 13.57 10.91
CA ALA A 333 -14.63 13.38 9.82
C ALA A 333 -13.90 13.27 8.47
N ARG A 334 -12.91 14.12 8.26
CA ARG A 334 -12.04 14.04 7.07
C ARG A 334 -11.20 12.78 7.06
N ALA A 335 -10.66 12.37 8.20
CA ALA A 335 -9.96 11.10 8.36
C ALA A 335 -10.84 9.91 7.97
N ALA A 336 -12.10 9.87 8.40
CA ALA A 336 -13.06 8.82 8.02
C ALA A 336 -13.27 8.75 6.50
N GLY A 337 -13.40 9.90 5.81
CA GLY A 337 -13.48 9.96 4.35
C GLY A 337 -12.24 9.40 3.65
N LEU A 338 -11.05 9.70 4.16
CA LEU A 338 -9.78 9.18 3.64
C LEU A 338 -9.62 7.68 3.91
N PHE A 339 -9.98 7.20 5.10
CA PHE A 339 -10.02 5.77 5.40
C PHE A 339 -11.02 5.01 4.52
N ALA A 340 -12.18 5.62 4.19
CA ALA A 340 -13.13 5.05 3.25
C ALA A 340 -12.51 4.90 1.85
N LYS A 341 -11.85 5.95 1.33
CA LYS A 341 -11.14 5.91 0.04
C LYS A 341 -10.04 4.84 0.04
N SER A 342 -9.29 4.74 1.13
CA SER A 342 -8.27 3.69 1.33
C SER A 342 -8.87 2.28 1.34
N CYS A 343 -9.98 2.10 2.06
CA CYS A 343 -10.71 0.82 2.14
C CYS A 343 -11.27 0.41 0.77
N ASP A 344 -11.82 1.35 0.01
CA ASP A 344 -12.33 1.09 -1.35
C ASP A 344 -11.20 0.67 -2.30
N GLY A 345 -9.98 1.12 -2.05
CA GLY A 345 -8.75 0.64 -2.67
C GLY A 345 -8.22 -0.68 -2.11
N ASN A 346 -9.01 -1.42 -1.33
CA ASN A 346 -8.66 -2.71 -0.69
C ASN A 346 -7.51 -2.64 0.32
N ASN A 347 -7.28 -1.50 0.96
CA ASN A 347 -6.37 -1.39 2.08
C ASN A 347 -7.07 -1.82 3.38
N ALA A 348 -6.64 -2.93 3.96
CA ALA A 348 -7.23 -3.48 5.18
C ALA A 348 -7.11 -2.53 6.39
N PHE A 349 -6.02 -1.77 6.51
CA PHE A 349 -5.84 -0.78 7.57
C PHE A 349 -6.81 0.39 7.45
N GLY A 350 -7.11 0.84 6.20
CA GLY A 350 -8.14 1.85 5.95
C GLY A 350 -9.52 1.37 6.38
N CYS A 351 -9.88 0.11 6.03
CA CYS A 351 -11.15 -0.50 6.46
C CYS A 351 -11.23 -0.59 7.99
N ALA A 352 -10.15 -1.03 8.66
CA ALA A 352 -10.09 -1.18 10.10
C ALA A 352 -10.29 0.16 10.82
N ASN A 353 -9.53 1.21 10.44
CA ASN A 353 -9.63 2.52 11.08
C ASN A 353 -10.99 3.20 10.83
N LEU A 354 -11.58 3.04 9.65
CA LEU A 354 -12.95 3.50 9.42
C LEU A 354 -13.95 2.77 10.30
N ALA A 355 -13.79 1.46 10.47
CA ALA A 355 -14.64 0.66 11.34
C ALA A 355 -14.56 1.12 12.81
N ASP A 356 -13.34 1.38 13.30
CA ASP A 356 -13.12 1.89 14.65
C ASP A 356 -13.82 3.24 14.88
N LEU A 357 -13.70 4.19 13.93
CA LEU A 357 -14.38 5.50 14.02
C LEU A 357 -15.91 5.36 14.03
N LEU A 358 -16.47 4.52 13.16
CA LEU A 358 -17.92 4.26 13.10
C LEU A 358 -18.43 3.52 14.33
N TYR A 359 -17.66 2.58 14.87
CA TYR A 359 -18.03 1.85 16.09
C TYR A 359 -18.05 2.76 17.30
N ALA A 360 -17.04 3.63 17.45
CA ALA A 360 -16.95 4.61 18.53
C ALA A 360 -17.91 5.79 18.36
N GLY A 361 -18.35 6.13 17.16
CA GLY A 361 -19.06 7.37 16.85
C GLY A 361 -18.14 8.59 16.92
N ASP A 362 -16.85 8.43 16.61
CA ASP A 362 -15.83 9.44 16.79
C ASP A 362 -15.56 10.20 15.49
N GLY A 363 -16.04 11.45 15.42
CA GLY A 363 -15.97 12.29 14.22
C GLY A 363 -16.98 11.94 13.12
N VAL A 364 -17.68 10.82 13.26
CA VAL A 364 -18.76 10.34 12.38
C VAL A 364 -19.90 9.75 13.23
N PRO A 365 -21.15 9.73 12.73
CA PRO A 365 -22.23 9.07 13.46
C PRO A 365 -21.91 7.58 13.71
N ARG A 366 -22.21 7.10 14.90
CA ARG A 366 -22.03 5.70 15.28
C ARG A 366 -22.88 4.80 14.38
N ASP A 367 -22.24 3.79 13.78
CA ASP A 367 -22.90 2.79 12.93
C ASP A 367 -22.20 1.44 13.09
N GLU A 368 -22.67 0.66 14.08
CA GLU A 368 -22.09 -0.65 14.41
C GLU A 368 -22.26 -1.67 13.27
N LYS A 369 -23.36 -1.62 12.53
CA LYS A 369 -23.61 -2.56 11.43
C LYS A 369 -22.62 -2.34 10.28
N ARG A 370 -22.39 -1.07 9.94
CA ARG A 370 -21.39 -0.70 8.93
C ARG A 370 -19.98 -1.00 9.41
N ALA A 371 -19.68 -0.74 10.69
CA ALA A 371 -18.40 -1.08 11.31
C ALA A 371 -18.11 -2.59 11.23
N ALA A 372 -19.10 -3.45 11.56
CA ALA A 372 -18.95 -4.90 11.42
C ALA A 372 -18.64 -5.35 9.99
N GLY A 373 -19.31 -4.77 8.98
CA GLY A 373 -19.00 -5.03 7.57
C GLY A 373 -17.58 -4.63 7.16
N LEU A 374 -17.08 -3.53 7.71
CA LEU A 374 -15.71 -3.04 7.46
C LEU A 374 -14.66 -3.86 8.21
N PHE A 375 -14.91 -4.27 9.47
CA PHE A 375 -14.04 -5.21 10.18
C PHE A 375 -13.93 -6.53 9.43
N ARG A 376 -15.03 -7.04 8.85
CA ARG A 376 -14.98 -8.24 8.00
C ARG A 376 -14.08 -8.03 6.79
N ARG A 377 -14.25 -6.93 6.02
CA ARG A 377 -13.39 -6.62 4.88
C ARG A 377 -11.91 -6.50 5.28
N ALA A 378 -11.64 -5.85 6.43
CA ALA A 378 -10.29 -5.73 6.97
C ALA A 378 -9.70 -7.10 7.36
N CYS A 379 -10.50 -7.96 7.98
CA CYS A 379 -10.14 -9.33 8.34
C CYS A 379 -9.82 -10.18 7.10
N GLU A 380 -10.69 -10.14 6.08
CA GLU A 380 -10.47 -10.80 4.78
C GLU A 380 -9.20 -10.29 4.09
N GLY A 381 -8.85 -9.01 4.29
CA GLY A 381 -7.61 -8.39 3.83
C GLY A 381 -6.38 -8.68 4.69
N GLY A 382 -6.48 -9.56 5.70
CA GLY A 382 -5.36 -9.99 6.55
C GLY A 382 -5.13 -9.13 7.81
N HIS A 383 -6.02 -8.17 8.15
CA HIS A 383 -5.88 -7.40 9.38
C HIS A 383 -6.39 -8.20 10.60
N ALA A 384 -5.48 -8.92 11.27
CA ALA A 384 -5.79 -9.86 12.34
C ALA A 384 -6.60 -9.27 13.51
N VAL A 385 -6.33 -8.01 13.90
CA VAL A 385 -7.08 -7.32 14.96
C VAL A 385 -8.54 -7.12 14.59
N SER A 386 -8.83 -6.83 13.32
CA SER A 386 -10.20 -6.69 12.83
C SER A 386 -10.98 -8.01 12.87
N CYS A 387 -10.31 -9.14 12.68
CA CYS A 387 -10.94 -10.46 12.85
C CYS A 387 -11.41 -10.64 14.30
N ARG A 388 -10.57 -10.29 15.26
CA ARG A 388 -10.93 -10.31 16.68
C ARG A 388 -12.06 -9.34 17.01
N ASN A 389 -11.98 -8.09 16.51
CA ASN A 389 -13.03 -7.08 16.73
C ASN A 389 -14.37 -7.56 16.17
N LEU A 390 -14.39 -8.14 14.97
CA LEU A 390 -15.60 -8.73 14.37
C LEU A 390 -16.20 -9.83 15.26
N LEU A 391 -15.36 -10.71 15.81
CA LEU A 391 -15.81 -11.78 16.71
C LEU A 391 -16.36 -11.24 18.04
N GLY A 392 -15.85 -10.10 18.53
CA GLY A 392 -16.30 -9.43 19.74
C GLY A 392 -17.63 -8.69 19.61
N LEU A 393 -18.09 -8.41 18.38
CA LEU A 393 -19.36 -7.71 18.13
C LEU A 393 -20.55 -8.67 18.28
N GLN A 394 -21.18 -8.66 19.49
CA GLN A 394 -22.31 -9.53 19.80
C GLN A 394 -23.50 -9.27 18.86
N GLY A 395 -23.99 -10.34 18.22
CA GLY A 395 -25.18 -10.29 17.35
C GLY A 395 -24.98 -9.67 15.96
N MET A 396 -23.77 -9.18 15.63
CA MET A 396 -23.46 -8.57 14.32
C MET A 396 -22.78 -9.54 13.34
N ALA A 397 -22.11 -10.57 13.85
CA ALA A 397 -21.54 -11.64 13.05
C ALA A 397 -22.32 -12.93 13.29
N GLY A 398 -22.83 -13.54 12.23
CA GLY A 398 -23.43 -14.87 12.28
C GLY A 398 -22.38 -15.96 12.50
N GLU A 399 -22.81 -17.18 12.81
CA GLU A 399 -21.88 -18.30 13.00
C GLU A 399 -20.97 -18.57 11.78
N PRO A 400 -21.43 -18.42 10.51
CA PRO A 400 -20.56 -18.56 9.35
C PRO A 400 -19.46 -17.51 9.28
N GLU A 401 -19.75 -16.24 9.62
CA GLU A 401 -18.77 -15.15 9.60
C GLU A 401 -17.73 -15.33 10.71
N LYS A 402 -18.14 -15.78 11.88
CA LYS A 402 -17.22 -16.09 12.99
C LYS A 402 -16.27 -17.25 12.62
N ALA A 403 -16.82 -18.32 12.05
CA ALA A 403 -16.01 -19.45 11.57
C ALA A 403 -15.00 -19.00 10.51
N ALA A 404 -15.42 -18.21 9.52
CA ALA A 404 -14.56 -17.68 8.48
C ALA A 404 -13.43 -16.78 9.01
N ALA A 405 -13.73 -15.97 10.05
CA ALA A 405 -12.72 -15.11 10.70
C ALA A 405 -11.65 -15.95 11.42
N VAL A 406 -12.06 -16.98 12.17
CA VAL A 406 -11.14 -17.91 12.84
C VAL A 406 -10.31 -18.70 11.83
N GLU A 407 -10.94 -19.20 10.76
CA GLU A 407 -10.22 -19.90 9.68
C GLU A 407 -9.23 -18.99 8.94
N GLY A 408 -9.60 -17.73 8.72
CA GLY A 408 -8.72 -16.72 8.13
C GLY A 408 -7.47 -16.49 8.97
N LEU A 409 -7.64 -16.33 10.29
CA LEU A 409 -6.53 -16.20 11.24
C LEU A 409 -5.67 -17.47 11.31
N ASP A 410 -6.29 -18.64 11.28
CA ASP A 410 -5.55 -19.91 11.30
C ASP A 410 -4.68 -20.06 10.04
N ARG A 411 -5.24 -19.77 8.86
CA ARG A 411 -4.48 -19.77 7.59
C ARG A 411 -3.33 -18.77 7.61
N ALA A 412 -3.55 -17.56 8.09
CA ALA A 412 -2.51 -16.54 8.20
C ALA A 412 -1.41 -16.96 9.20
N CYS A 413 -1.82 -17.54 10.33
CA CYS A 413 -0.90 -18.13 11.29
C CYS A 413 -0.08 -19.26 10.69
N GLN A 414 -0.70 -20.18 9.95
CA GLN A 414 -0.01 -21.27 9.25
C GLN A 414 0.99 -20.75 8.22
N ALA A 415 0.66 -19.63 7.56
CA ALA A 415 1.55 -18.93 6.61
C ALA A 415 2.73 -18.21 7.28
N GLY A 416 2.80 -18.20 8.62
CA GLY A 416 3.91 -17.61 9.37
C GLY A 416 3.69 -16.16 9.81
N GLU A 417 2.44 -15.67 9.82
CA GLU A 417 2.13 -14.34 10.34
C GLU A 417 2.01 -14.38 11.88
N ALA A 418 3.04 -13.89 12.58
CA ALA A 418 3.11 -13.93 14.04
C ALA A 418 1.91 -13.24 14.72
N ALA A 419 1.48 -12.08 14.19
CA ALA A 419 0.33 -11.35 14.71
C ALA A 419 -0.97 -12.15 14.62
N ALA A 420 -1.21 -12.87 13.52
CA ALA A 420 -2.38 -13.72 13.34
C ALA A 420 -2.37 -14.89 14.33
N CYS A 421 -1.21 -15.53 14.54
CA CYS A 421 -1.05 -16.57 15.55
C CYS A 421 -1.35 -16.05 16.97
N HIS A 422 -0.83 -14.87 17.32
CA HIS A 422 -1.10 -14.25 18.62
C HIS A 422 -2.60 -13.97 18.81
N GLN A 423 -3.27 -13.38 17.80
CA GLN A 423 -4.71 -13.11 17.87
C GLN A 423 -5.54 -14.41 17.99
N LEU A 424 -5.17 -15.44 17.25
CA LEU A 424 -5.86 -16.74 17.33
C LEU A 424 -5.73 -17.36 18.73
N GLY A 425 -4.54 -17.27 19.34
CA GLY A 425 -4.31 -17.68 20.72
C GLY A 425 -5.20 -16.90 21.69
N THR A 426 -5.28 -15.57 21.55
CA THR A 426 -6.11 -14.70 22.38
C THR A 426 -7.60 -15.04 22.24
N ILE A 427 -8.09 -15.29 21.03
CA ILE A 427 -9.48 -15.67 20.76
C ILE A 427 -9.87 -16.95 21.52
N TYR A 428 -9.03 -17.98 21.49
CA TYR A 428 -9.29 -19.21 22.22
C TYR A 428 -9.14 -19.03 23.75
N ASP A 429 -8.16 -18.24 24.19
CA ASP A 429 -7.90 -18.07 25.63
C ASP A 429 -8.96 -17.19 26.32
N GLU A 430 -9.45 -16.14 25.63
CA GLU A 430 -10.50 -15.26 26.16
C GLU A 430 -11.92 -15.74 25.85
N GLY A 431 -12.09 -16.59 24.82
CA GLY A 431 -13.41 -17.05 24.35
C GLY A 431 -14.13 -15.99 23.52
N VAL A 432 -13.39 -15.19 22.72
CA VAL A 432 -13.98 -14.10 21.92
C VAL A 432 -14.67 -14.69 20.68
N GLY A 433 -15.99 -14.67 20.67
CA GLY A 433 -16.80 -15.19 19.55
C GLY A 433 -16.76 -16.72 19.35
N VAL A 434 -16.00 -17.42 20.17
CA VAL A 434 -15.91 -18.88 20.26
C VAL A 434 -15.90 -19.32 21.72
N ALA A 435 -16.17 -20.59 22.01
CA ALA A 435 -16.02 -21.09 23.35
C ALA A 435 -14.56 -20.95 23.83
N LYS A 436 -14.39 -20.50 25.08
CA LYS A 436 -13.08 -20.39 25.72
C LYS A 436 -12.42 -21.77 25.76
N ASP A 437 -11.18 -21.87 25.24
CA ASP A 437 -10.38 -23.09 25.21
C ASP A 437 -8.89 -22.74 25.33
N SER A 438 -8.41 -22.61 26.57
CA SER A 438 -7.02 -22.28 26.82
C SER A 438 -6.06 -23.38 26.32
N ALA A 439 -6.48 -24.64 26.24
CA ALA A 439 -5.63 -25.68 25.68
C ALA A 439 -5.36 -25.49 24.18
N ARG A 440 -6.39 -25.09 23.43
CA ARG A 440 -6.24 -24.71 22.01
C ARG A 440 -5.42 -23.43 21.83
N ALA A 441 -5.43 -22.51 22.79
CA ALA A 441 -4.67 -21.25 22.71
C ALA A 441 -3.14 -21.47 22.73
N ALA A 442 -2.66 -22.50 23.43
CA ALA A 442 -1.23 -22.75 23.63
C ALA A 442 -0.44 -22.97 22.32
N GLY A 443 -1.03 -23.65 21.34
CA GLY A 443 -0.42 -23.91 20.04
C GLY A 443 -0.13 -22.62 19.25
N PRO A 444 -1.14 -21.82 18.96
CA PRO A 444 -0.99 -20.52 18.33
C PRO A 444 -0.04 -19.57 19.07
N TYR A 445 -0.12 -19.44 20.39
CA TYR A 445 0.83 -18.62 21.17
C TYR A 445 2.28 -19.11 21.02
N ARG A 446 2.50 -20.44 21.05
CA ARG A 446 3.84 -21.00 20.84
C ARG A 446 4.38 -20.60 19.47
N LYS A 447 3.60 -20.82 18.42
CA LYS A 447 4.00 -20.45 17.06
C LYS A 447 4.26 -18.96 16.90
N ALA A 448 3.43 -18.10 17.50
CA ALA A 448 3.64 -16.66 17.50
C ALA A 448 4.94 -16.27 18.22
N CYS A 449 5.24 -16.88 19.37
CA CYS A 449 6.48 -16.66 20.11
C CYS A 449 7.71 -17.11 19.32
N GLU A 450 7.66 -18.27 18.67
CA GLU A 450 8.73 -18.78 17.78
C GLU A 450 8.95 -17.87 16.58
N LEU A 451 7.91 -17.21 16.07
CA LEU A 451 7.96 -16.22 14.99
C LEU A 451 8.40 -14.82 15.47
N GLY A 452 8.73 -14.66 16.75
CA GLY A 452 9.28 -13.43 17.29
C GLY A 452 8.23 -12.41 17.79
N GLU A 453 7.00 -12.85 18.13
CA GLU A 453 6.00 -11.99 18.80
C GLU A 453 6.16 -12.07 20.33
N PRO A 454 6.74 -11.05 20.99
CA PRO A 454 7.09 -11.15 22.41
C PRO A 454 5.87 -11.24 23.33
N ARG A 455 4.72 -10.65 22.93
CA ARG A 455 3.49 -10.74 23.70
C ARG A 455 2.97 -12.17 23.80
N ALA A 456 3.11 -12.93 22.73
CA ALA A 456 2.74 -14.35 22.72
C ALA A 456 3.63 -15.17 23.65
N CYS A 457 4.93 -14.85 23.74
CA CYS A 457 5.84 -15.50 24.69
C CYS A 457 5.39 -15.24 26.14
N VAL A 458 5.00 -13.99 26.46
CA VAL A 458 4.47 -13.66 27.79
C VAL A 458 3.18 -14.43 28.06
N ASN A 459 2.22 -14.46 27.12
CA ASN A 459 0.95 -15.17 27.30
C ASN A 459 1.17 -16.66 27.52
N LEU A 460 2.01 -17.29 26.70
CA LEU A 460 2.36 -18.70 26.85
C LEU A 460 3.09 -18.97 28.19
N GLY A 461 3.99 -18.05 28.58
CA GLY A 461 4.65 -18.11 29.88
C GLY A 461 3.69 -18.05 31.05
N VAL A 462 2.66 -17.18 30.99
CA VAL A 462 1.58 -17.13 31.98
C VAL A 462 0.78 -18.43 32.03
N MET A 463 0.51 -19.05 30.88
CA MET A 463 -0.16 -20.34 30.81
C MET A 463 0.64 -21.44 31.52
N TYR A 464 1.96 -21.53 31.29
CA TYR A 464 2.83 -22.47 31.99
C TYR A 464 2.95 -22.15 33.47
N ALA A 465 3.02 -20.87 33.85
CA ALA A 465 3.11 -20.45 35.24
C ALA A 465 1.87 -20.81 36.08
N ASN A 466 0.70 -20.75 35.45
CA ASN A 466 -0.59 -20.97 36.12
C ASN A 466 -1.16 -22.38 35.87
N GLY A 467 -0.57 -23.15 34.95
CA GLY A 467 -1.13 -24.45 34.54
C GLY A 467 -2.45 -24.30 33.75
N THR A 468 -2.64 -23.19 33.05
CA THR A 468 -3.87 -22.91 32.31
C THR A 468 -3.75 -23.48 30.88
N GLY A 469 -4.50 -24.54 30.58
CA GLY A 469 -4.48 -25.17 29.25
C GLY A 469 -3.22 -25.98 28.93
N VAL A 470 -2.19 -25.90 29.77
CA VAL A 470 -0.94 -26.69 29.71
C VAL A 470 -0.55 -27.12 31.12
N PRO A 471 0.18 -28.21 31.31
CA PRO A 471 0.73 -28.56 32.61
C PRO A 471 1.62 -27.43 33.14
N PRO A 472 1.56 -27.11 34.46
CA PRO A 472 2.39 -26.04 35.04
C PRO A 472 3.87 -26.39 34.92
N ASP A 473 4.65 -25.40 34.52
CA ASP A 473 6.11 -25.53 34.32
C ASP A 473 6.78 -24.15 34.47
N ASP A 474 7.25 -23.86 35.67
CA ASP A 474 7.90 -22.58 35.99
C ASP A 474 9.21 -22.36 35.22
N VAL A 475 9.93 -23.42 34.89
CA VAL A 475 11.19 -23.30 34.14
C VAL A 475 10.92 -22.83 32.71
N ARG A 476 9.91 -23.43 32.05
CA ARG A 476 9.46 -22.99 30.73
C ARG A 476 8.87 -21.58 30.78
N ALA A 477 8.11 -21.25 31.82
CA ALA A 477 7.58 -19.91 31.99
C ALA A 477 8.69 -18.86 32.03
N ILE A 478 9.75 -19.09 32.83
CA ILE A 478 10.91 -18.20 32.93
C ILE A 478 11.60 -18.05 31.57
N ALA A 479 11.85 -19.15 30.86
CA ALA A 479 12.50 -19.10 29.55
C ALA A 479 11.71 -18.24 28.54
N LEU A 480 10.39 -18.39 28.51
CA LEU A 480 9.50 -17.59 27.65
C LEU A 480 9.47 -16.11 28.04
N TYR A 481 9.42 -15.80 29.33
CA TYR A 481 9.49 -14.43 29.81
C TYR A 481 10.85 -13.80 29.50
N GLN A 482 11.95 -14.57 29.62
CA GLN A 482 13.28 -14.11 29.26
C GLN A 482 13.37 -13.80 27.78
N GLN A 483 12.86 -14.67 26.92
CA GLN A 483 12.78 -14.43 25.46
C GLN A 483 12.02 -13.14 25.15
N ALA A 484 10.91 -12.88 25.83
CA ALA A 484 10.15 -11.64 25.65
C ALA A 484 10.93 -10.40 26.17
N CYS A 485 11.65 -10.55 27.29
CA CYS A 485 12.51 -9.50 27.84
C CYS A 485 13.66 -9.15 26.88
N ASP A 486 14.33 -10.16 26.34
CA ASP A 486 15.45 -10.01 25.40
C ASP A 486 14.99 -9.37 24.07
N ALA A 487 13.73 -9.63 23.68
CA ALA A 487 13.07 -8.96 22.56
C ALA A 487 12.61 -7.51 22.88
N GLY A 488 12.94 -6.99 24.05
CA GLY A 488 12.64 -5.61 24.44
C GLY A 488 11.23 -5.38 24.97
N LEU A 489 10.46 -6.42 25.31
CA LEU A 489 9.14 -6.25 25.94
C LEU A 489 9.27 -6.10 27.46
N PRO A 490 8.98 -4.92 28.06
CA PRO A 490 9.17 -4.66 29.49
C PRO A 490 8.42 -5.63 30.40
N ARG A 491 7.21 -6.04 29.99
CA ARG A 491 6.40 -7.03 30.73
C ARG A 491 7.09 -8.39 30.86
N GLY A 492 7.89 -8.80 29.87
CA GLY A 492 8.73 -10.01 29.94
C GLY A 492 9.75 -9.89 31.08
N CYS A 493 10.51 -8.80 31.13
CA CYS A 493 11.49 -8.52 32.19
C CYS A 493 10.83 -8.45 33.58
N TYR A 494 9.67 -7.81 33.68
CA TYR A 494 8.87 -7.78 34.91
C TYR A 494 8.54 -9.21 35.40
N ASN A 495 8.04 -10.07 34.53
CA ASN A 495 7.67 -11.42 34.92
C ASN A 495 8.87 -12.26 35.35
N VAL A 496 10.03 -12.12 34.69
CA VAL A 496 11.28 -12.76 35.15
C VAL A 496 11.69 -12.23 36.53
N ALA A 497 11.61 -10.91 36.73
CA ALA A 497 11.94 -10.28 38.02
C ALA A 497 11.06 -10.81 39.15
N VAL A 498 9.76 -10.99 38.93
CA VAL A 498 8.83 -11.61 39.90
C VAL A 498 9.27 -13.02 40.28
N ARG A 499 9.78 -13.81 39.31
CA ARG A 499 10.26 -15.18 39.56
C ARG A 499 11.51 -15.17 40.45
N TYR A 500 12.48 -14.29 40.18
CA TYR A 500 13.66 -14.12 41.03
C TYR A 500 13.30 -13.59 42.42
N ALA A 501 12.40 -12.60 42.51
CA ALA A 501 12.00 -12.01 43.81
C ALA A 501 11.32 -13.05 44.72
N LYS A 502 10.53 -13.95 44.15
CA LYS A 502 9.76 -14.92 44.91
C LYS A 502 10.39 -16.33 44.97
N GLY A 503 11.41 -16.62 44.17
CA GLY A 503 12.02 -17.96 44.09
C GLY A 503 11.08 -18.99 43.41
N LEU A 504 10.29 -18.59 42.40
CA LEU A 504 9.34 -19.47 41.71
C LEU A 504 10.02 -20.11 40.49
N GLY A 505 10.32 -21.39 40.56
CA GLY A 505 11.00 -22.14 39.50
C GLY A 505 12.48 -21.80 39.32
N ILE A 506 13.02 -20.90 40.14
CA ILE A 506 14.42 -20.47 40.15
C ILE A 506 14.82 -20.06 41.59
N THR A 507 16.10 -20.13 41.91
CA THR A 507 16.60 -19.68 43.22
C THR A 507 16.29 -18.19 43.42
N LYS A 508 15.74 -17.85 44.59
CA LYS A 508 15.44 -16.47 44.95
C LYS A 508 16.72 -15.63 44.88
N ASP A 509 16.67 -14.53 44.10
CA ASP A 509 17.78 -13.58 43.94
C ASP A 509 17.21 -12.15 43.84
N PRO A 510 17.11 -11.43 44.97
CA PRO A 510 16.60 -10.07 45.00
C PRO A 510 17.46 -9.07 44.21
N ILE A 511 18.77 -9.34 44.02
CA ILE A 511 19.66 -8.46 43.26
C ILE A 511 19.31 -8.54 41.77
N GLN A 512 19.14 -9.75 41.25
CA GLN A 512 18.71 -9.93 39.88
C GLN A 512 17.26 -9.41 39.65
N ALA A 513 16.37 -9.63 40.62
CA ALA A 513 15.03 -9.07 40.58
C ALA A 513 15.05 -7.56 40.44
N THR A 514 15.87 -6.86 41.25
CA THR A 514 16.02 -5.40 41.19
C THR A 514 16.49 -4.92 39.81
N ARG A 515 17.50 -5.56 39.23
CA ARG A 515 18.01 -5.20 37.88
C ARG A 515 16.93 -5.33 36.82
N LEU A 516 16.19 -6.42 36.84
CA LEU A 516 15.13 -6.70 35.85
C LEU A 516 13.91 -5.79 36.06
N TYR A 517 13.52 -5.49 37.30
CA TYR A 517 12.49 -4.48 37.57
C TYR A 517 12.94 -3.09 37.11
N GLN A 518 14.22 -2.73 37.28
CA GLN A 518 14.74 -1.46 36.77
C GLN A 518 14.61 -1.41 35.24
N THR A 519 15.05 -2.45 34.53
CA THR A 519 14.93 -2.55 33.07
C THR A 519 13.47 -2.43 32.63
N ALA A 520 12.56 -3.15 33.28
CA ALA A 520 11.13 -3.12 32.95
C ALA A 520 10.50 -1.74 33.25
N CYS A 521 10.84 -1.13 34.37
CA CYS A 521 10.37 0.21 34.76
C CYS A 521 10.86 1.28 33.76
N ASP A 522 12.13 1.21 33.37
CA ASP A 522 12.69 2.14 32.37
C ASP A 522 12.07 1.95 30.99
N GLY A 523 11.67 0.73 30.67
CA GLY A 523 10.86 0.41 29.48
C GLY A 523 9.39 0.80 29.61
N GLY A 524 8.95 1.37 30.75
CA GLY A 524 7.58 1.88 30.95
C GLY A 524 6.62 0.88 31.60
N ASP A 525 7.06 -0.28 32.10
CA ASP A 525 6.17 -1.16 32.86
C ASP A 525 5.89 -0.58 34.24
N VAL A 526 4.63 -0.19 34.44
CA VAL A 526 4.15 0.50 35.65
C VAL A 526 4.24 -0.38 36.89
N LEU A 527 3.95 -1.69 36.76
CA LEU A 527 4.03 -2.64 37.87
C LEU A 527 5.47 -2.88 38.28
N ALA A 528 6.40 -2.82 37.34
CA ALA A 528 7.82 -2.93 37.64
C ALA A 528 8.31 -1.73 38.47
N CYS A 529 7.87 -0.50 38.13
CA CYS A 529 8.21 0.68 38.92
C CYS A 529 7.68 0.60 40.36
N ALA A 530 6.45 0.11 40.54
CA ALA A 530 5.87 -0.09 41.84
C ALA A 530 6.62 -1.16 42.66
N SER A 531 6.91 -2.31 42.04
CA SER A 531 7.66 -3.40 42.68
C SER A 531 9.08 -2.98 43.04
N LEU A 532 9.75 -2.21 42.19
CA LEU A 532 11.11 -1.69 42.43
C LEU A 532 11.11 -0.71 43.59
N ALA A 533 10.07 0.14 43.71
CA ALA A 533 9.90 1.04 44.86
C ALA A 533 9.79 0.26 46.19
N ASP A 534 9.06 -0.86 46.19
CA ASP A 534 8.96 -1.72 47.36
C ASP A 534 10.29 -2.33 47.78
N LEU A 535 11.14 -2.68 46.83
CA LEU A 535 12.50 -3.20 47.11
C LEU A 535 13.40 -2.12 47.72
N TYR A 536 13.36 -0.87 47.25
CA TYR A 536 14.11 0.24 47.85
C TYR A 536 13.60 0.63 49.21
N GLU A 537 12.31 0.49 49.49
CA GLU A 537 11.77 0.74 50.86
C GLU A 537 12.23 -0.32 51.87
N LYS A 538 12.25 -1.60 51.45
CA LYS A 538 12.56 -2.72 52.31
C LYS A 538 14.08 -3.01 52.42
N GLY A 539 14.86 -2.51 51.50
CA GLY A 539 16.27 -2.87 51.38
C GLY A 539 16.49 -4.31 50.91
N ASP A 540 15.55 -4.88 50.11
CA ASP A 540 15.66 -6.25 49.64
C ASP A 540 16.36 -6.26 48.25
N GLY A 541 17.59 -6.71 48.22
CA GLY A 541 18.44 -6.75 47.01
C GLY A 541 19.13 -5.43 46.63
N VAL A 542 18.81 -4.36 47.31
CA VAL A 542 19.42 -3.01 47.19
C VAL A 542 19.47 -2.35 48.55
N PRO A 543 20.42 -1.42 48.80
CA PRO A 543 20.38 -0.58 50.01
C PRO A 543 19.03 0.20 50.07
N PRO A 544 18.45 0.35 51.24
CA PRO A 544 17.23 1.16 51.40
C PRO A 544 17.46 2.59 50.91
N ASP A 545 16.56 3.08 50.08
CA ASP A 545 16.55 4.46 49.58
C ASP A 545 15.12 4.97 49.45
N PRO A 546 14.60 5.64 50.52
CA PRO A 546 13.24 6.17 50.52
C PRO A 546 13.00 7.24 49.43
N SER A 547 14.03 8.00 49.05
CA SER A 547 13.90 9.05 48.03
C SER A 547 13.68 8.41 46.66
N ARG A 548 14.46 7.41 46.37
CA ARG A 548 14.32 6.65 45.12
C ARG A 548 13.01 5.88 45.07
N ALA A 549 12.60 5.28 46.16
CA ALA A 549 11.28 4.62 46.29
C ALA A 549 10.12 5.59 46.00
N HIS A 550 10.22 6.81 46.57
CA HIS A 550 9.21 7.86 46.33
C HIS A 550 9.14 8.27 44.85
N GLU A 551 10.28 8.50 44.21
CA GLU A 551 10.38 8.81 42.76
C GLU A 551 9.75 7.72 41.89
N LEU A 552 10.06 6.46 42.17
CA LEU A 552 9.53 5.29 41.43
C LEU A 552 8.01 5.16 41.62
N ARG A 553 7.49 5.44 42.85
CA ARG A 553 6.07 5.48 43.09
C ARG A 553 5.37 6.60 42.34
N GLN A 554 6.02 7.77 42.20
CA GLN A 554 5.49 8.85 41.37
C GLN A 554 5.39 8.42 39.90
N ARG A 555 6.41 7.74 39.38
CA ARG A 555 6.37 7.20 38.02
C ARG A 555 5.23 6.19 37.85
N ALA A 556 5.07 5.27 38.80
CA ALA A 556 4.01 4.27 38.77
C ALA A 556 2.62 4.92 38.87
N CYS A 557 2.44 5.91 39.72
CA CYS A 557 1.20 6.67 39.85
C CYS A 557 0.84 7.42 38.56
N LYS A 558 1.82 8.12 37.96
CA LYS A 558 1.62 8.79 36.67
C LYS A 558 1.23 7.80 35.55
N GLY A 559 1.70 6.57 35.63
CA GLY A 559 1.33 5.47 34.73
C GLY A 559 -0.02 4.81 35.06
N GLY A 560 -0.75 5.26 36.08
CA GLY A 560 -2.08 4.77 36.46
C GLY A 560 -2.09 3.66 37.51
N HIS A 561 -0.99 3.43 38.26
CA HIS A 561 -0.99 2.48 39.37
C HIS A 561 -1.62 3.09 40.64
N GLU A 562 -2.89 2.81 40.89
CA GLU A 562 -3.71 3.43 41.98
C GLU A 562 -3.10 3.27 43.38
N GLU A 563 -2.56 2.06 43.67
CA GLU A 563 -1.94 1.80 44.97
C GLU A 563 -0.70 2.71 45.19
N SER A 564 0.10 2.93 44.16
CA SER A 564 1.24 3.87 44.25
C SER A 564 0.77 5.29 44.45
N CYS A 565 -0.34 5.72 43.86
CA CYS A 565 -0.92 7.04 44.08
C CYS A 565 -1.42 7.21 45.51
N THR A 566 -2.02 6.16 46.07
CA THR A 566 -2.52 6.16 47.44
C THR A 566 -1.39 6.26 48.48
N ARG A 567 -0.26 5.57 48.23
CA ARG A 567 0.91 5.60 49.13
C ARG A 567 1.75 6.89 49.04
N LEU A 568 1.48 7.74 48.07
CA LEU A 568 2.13 9.06 47.90
C LEU A 568 1.35 10.17 48.64
N ARG A 569 0.10 9.92 49.04
CA ARG A 569 -0.75 10.82 49.86
C ARG A 569 -0.45 10.65 51.33
#